data_a977044a5ec53cc3ba64b29c00eed7fe
#
_entry.id   a977044a5ec53cc3ba64b29c00eed7fe
#
_cell.length_a   1.000
_cell.length_b   1.000
_cell.length_c   1.000
_cell.angle_alpha   90.00
_cell.angle_beta   90.00
_cell.angle_gamma   90.00
#
_symmetry.space_group_name_H-M   'P 1'
#
loop_
_entity.id
_entity.type
_entity.pdbx_description
1 polymer ?
#
loop_
_entity_poly.entity_id
_entity_poly.type
_entity_poly.pdbx_seq_one_letter_code
_entity_poly.pdbx_strand_id
1 'polypeptide(L)'
;RVHFEGVYQNCHVFLNEVEVGSHKYGYTPFDIDLTGKLQAGENCLRLMVDNSLEPNCRWYSGAGIYRPVQLIVEEKQHIERIRVKTLAINPAVISVDVIGDSLEAVTVSICDRSHILYEGEPGEITLQQVQLWSDETPKLYTCIAKCKTDEKRLDFGIRKLEWSAEKGLLVNEKEILLRGGCSHHDHGV
;
A
#
# COMPACT_ATOMS: atom_id res chain seq x y z
N ARG A 1 -11.43 -9.03 -7.11
CA ARG A 1 -11.63 -8.76 -5.66
C ARG A 1 -12.24 -7.40 -5.41
N VAL A 2 -12.84 -7.22 -4.26
CA VAL A 2 -13.25 -5.90 -3.77
C VAL A 2 -12.33 -5.50 -2.61
N HIS A 3 -11.74 -4.32 -2.71
CA HIS A 3 -10.90 -3.70 -1.70
C HIS A 3 -11.70 -2.68 -0.90
N PHE A 4 -11.70 -2.82 0.42
CA PHE A 4 -12.29 -1.88 1.36
C PHE A 4 -11.18 -1.16 2.11
N GLU A 5 -11.08 0.15 1.99
CA GLU A 5 -10.08 0.93 2.73
C GLU A 5 -10.44 1.12 4.21
N GLY A 6 -11.72 1.02 4.56
CA GLY A 6 -12.17 1.06 5.95
C GLY A 6 -13.67 0.87 6.10
N VAL A 7 -14.04 -0.05 7.00
CA VAL A 7 -15.42 -0.33 7.41
C VAL A 7 -15.44 -0.51 8.93
N TYR A 8 -16.15 0.33 9.65
CA TYR A 8 -16.21 0.29 11.11
C TYR A 8 -17.52 -0.33 11.57
N GLN A 9 -17.49 -1.42 12.32
CA GLN A 9 -16.57 -2.52 12.56
C GLN A 9 -17.33 -3.85 12.52
N ASN A 10 -16.65 -5.00 12.79
CA ASN A 10 -17.28 -6.33 12.75
C ASN A 10 -18.13 -6.53 11.50
N CYS A 11 -17.48 -6.40 10.35
CA CYS A 11 -18.13 -6.42 9.06
C CYS A 11 -18.23 -7.85 8.51
N HIS A 12 -19.40 -8.24 8.07
CA HIS A 12 -19.67 -9.45 7.27
C HIS A 12 -20.08 -9.01 5.87
N VAL A 13 -19.46 -9.60 4.85
CA VAL A 13 -19.66 -9.26 3.45
C VAL A 13 -20.39 -10.40 2.75
N PHE A 14 -21.49 -10.08 2.08
CA PHE A 14 -22.33 -11.03 1.36
C PHE A 14 -22.35 -10.67 -0.13
N LEU A 15 -22.20 -11.65 -0.98
CA LEU A 15 -22.41 -11.56 -2.42
C LEU A 15 -23.64 -12.41 -2.76
N ASN A 16 -24.68 -11.79 -3.34
CA ASN A 16 -25.92 -12.48 -3.70
C ASN A 16 -26.46 -13.34 -2.54
N GLU A 17 -26.54 -12.75 -1.34
CA GLU A 17 -26.98 -13.35 -0.07
C GLU A 17 -26.05 -14.44 0.51
N VAL A 18 -24.95 -14.80 -0.15
CA VAL A 18 -23.95 -15.76 0.37
C VAL A 18 -22.82 -15.00 1.03
N GLU A 19 -22.48 -15.36 2.27
CA GLU A 19 -21.31 -14.75 2.96
C GLU A 19 -20.02 -15.14 2.24
N VAL A 20 -19.23 -14.14 1.85
CA VAL A 20 -17.97 -14.31 1.12
C VAL A 20 -16.75 -13.91 1.93
N GLY A 21 -16.93 -13.27 3.07
CA GLY A 21 -15.86 -12.92 4.00
C GLY A 21 -16.30 -12.01 5.13
N SER A 22 -15.39 -11.77 6.06
CA SER A 22 -15.62 -10.89 7.20
C SER A 22 -14.34 -10.17 7.63
N HIS A 23 -14.50 -9.02 8.30
CA HIS A 23 -13.39 -8.24 8.85
C HIS A 23 -13.80 -7.59 10.17
N LYS A 24 -12.96 -7.71 11.20
CA LYS A 24 -13.32 -7.26 12.56
C LYS A 24 -12.91 -5.83 12.87
N TYR A 25 -11.68 -5.45 12.46
CA TYR A 25 -11.08 -4.20 12.92
C TYR A 25 -11.39 -3.04 11.97
N GLY A 26 -11.96 -1.97 12.53
CA GLY A 26 -12.51 -0.86 11.74
C GLY A 26 -11.49 0.04 11.04
N TYR A 27 -10.20 -0.01 11.40
CA TYR A 27 -9.19 0.94 10.91
C TYR A 27 -8.15 0.34 9.94
N THR A 28 -8.31 -0.91 9.55
CA THR A 28 -7.42 -1.54 8.56
C THR A 28 -8.17 -1.86 7.26
N PRO A 29 -7.51 -1.70 6.11
CA PRO A 29 -8.08 -2.14 4.85
C PRO A 29 -8.13 -3.67 4.78
N PHE A 30 -9.01 -4.20 3.93
CA PHE A 30 -9.14 -5.61 3.66
C PHE A 30 -9.68 -5.88 2.25
N ASP A 31 -9.38 -7.08 1.75
CA ASP A 31 -9.82 -7.55 0.44
C ASP A 31 -10.79 -8.72 0.60
N ILE A 32 -11.81 -8.77 -0.27
CA ILE A 32 -12.68 -9.92 -0.45
C ILE A 32 -12.51 -10.46 -1.87
N ASP A 33 -12.05 -11.70 -1.99
CA ASP A 33 -11.93 -12.36 -3.28
C ASP A 33 -13.31 -12.81 -3.80
N LEU A 34 -13.66 -12.30 -4.97
CA LEU A 34 -14.89 -12.62 -5.70
C LEU A 34 -14.65 -13.50 -6.93
N THR A 35 -13.42 -13.99 -7.13
CA THR A 35 -13.05 -14.80 -8.30
C THR A 35 -13.90 -16.07 -8.36
N GLY A 36 -14.59 -16.26 -9.48
CA GLY A 36 -15.48 -17.41 -9.69
C GLY A 36 -16.79 -17.38 -8.88
N LYS A 37 -17.07 -16.33 -8.13
CA LYS A 37 -18.30 -16.19 -7.32
C LYS A 37 -19.36 -15.28 -7.97
N LEU A 38 -18.93 -14.47 -8.95
CA LEU A 38 -19.83 -13.60 -9.68
C LEU A 38 -20.68 -14.39 -10.67
N GLN A 39 -21.92 -14.00 -10.81
CA GLN A 39 -22.84 -14.53 -11.83
C GLN A 39 -23.04 -13.52 -12.97
N ALA A 40 -23.53 -13.98 -14.11
CA ALA A 40 -23.84 -13.12 -15.23
C ALA A 40 -24.99 -12.16 -14.86
N GLY A 41 -24.88 -10.89 -15.28
CA GLY A 41 -25.84 -9.84 -14.95
C GLY A 41 -25.54 -9.13 -13.65
N GLU A 42 -26.57 -8.76 -12.92
CA GLU A 42 -26.45 -8.02 -11.67
C GLU A 42 -25.91 -8.89 -10.53
N ASN A 43 -25.02 -8.32 -9.73
CA ASN A 43 -24.53 -8.91 -8.50
C ASN A 43 -24.70 -7.90 -7.37
N CYS A 44 -25.32 -8.34 -6.28
CA CYS A 44 -25.54 -7.52 -5.09
C CYS A 44 -24.47 -7.81 -4.04
N LEU A 45 -23.67 -6.78 -3.69
CA LEU A 45 -22.74 -6.83 -2.59
C LEU A 45 -23.36 -6.13 -1.38
N ARG A 46 -23.61 -6.87 -0.30
CA ARG A 46 -24.20 -6.37 0.93
C ARG A 46 -23.24 -6.53 2.09
N LEU A 47 -23.14 -5.48 2.91
CA LEU A 47 -22.36 -5.50 4.14
C LEU A 47 -23.30 -5.45 5.34
N MET A 48 -23.06 -6.33 6.31
CA MET A 48 -23.58 -6.21 7.65
C MET A 48 -22.47 -5.71 8.57
N VAL A 49 -22.74 -4.63 9.28
CA VAL A 49 -21.74 -3.99 10.15
C VAL A 49 -22.33 -3.88 11.56
N ASP A 50 -21.58 -4.36 12.53
CA ASP A 50 -21.98 -4.30 13.95
C ASP A 50 -21.00 -3.46 14.78
N ASN A 51 -21.48 -2.32 15.27
CA ASN A 51 -20.76 -1.42 16.18
C ASN A 51 -21.45 -1.32 17.54
N SER A 52 -22.10 -2.38 17.97
CA SER A 52 -22.87 -2.40 19.22
C SER A 52 -22.04 -2.70 20.49
N LEU A 53 -20.76 -3.10 20.32
CA LEU A 53 -19.90 -3.46 21.45
C LEU A 53 -19.53 -2.23 22.28
N GLU A 54 -19.77 -2.28 23.59
CA GLU A 54 -19.36 -1.30 24.58
C GLU A 54 -18.41 -1.91 25.62
N PRO A 55 -17.46 -1.14 26.20
CA PRO A 55 -17.20 0.28 25.96
C PRO A 55 -16.48 0.53 24.64
N ASN A 56 -16.87 1.58 23.94
CA ASN A 56 -16.22 2.04 22.72
C ASN A 56 -15.03 2.98 23.01
N CYS A 57 -14.35 3.47 21.96
CA CYS A 57 -13.21 4.36 22.09
C CYS A 57 -13.57 5.73 22.71
N ARG A 58 -12.55 6.50 23.12
CA ARG A 58 -12.70 7.85 23.68
C ARG A 58 -13.19 8.91 22.68
N TRP A 59 -13.16 8.59 21.39
CA TRP A 59 -13.66 9.44 20.31
C TRP A 59 -14.89 8.81 19.67
N TYR A 60 -15.65 9.63 18.98
CA TYR A 60 -16.82 9.15 18.25
C TYR A 60 -16.40 8.28 17.08
N SER A 61 -17.04 7.13 16.94
CA SER A 61 -16.89 6.22 15.81
C SER A 61 -18.25 6.00 15.18
N GLY A 62 -18.34 6.29 13.88
CA GLY A 62 -19.51 5.92 13.08
C GLY A 62 -19.55 4.43 12.81
N ALA A 63 -20.67 3.91 12.32
CA ALA A 63 -20.77 2.54 11.83
C ALA A 63 -20.90 2.53 10.31
N GLY A 64 -20.31 1.53 9.66
CA GLY A 64 -20.42 1.34 8.21
C GLY A 64 -19.17 1.65 7.43
N ILE A 65 -19.33 1.84 6.13
CA ILE A 65 -18.27 2.16 5.18
C ILE A 65 -17.93 3.65 5.34
N TYR A 66 -16.70 3.98 5.74
CA TYR A 66 -16.26 5.36 5.90
C TYR A 66 -15.09 5.76 4.99
N ARG A 67 -14.56 4.80 4.22
CA ARG A 67 -13.49 5.00 3.24
C ARG A 67 -13.86 4.38 1.90
N PRO A 68 -13.12 4.69 0.82
CA PRO A 68 -13.37 4.17 -0.51
C PRO A 68 -13.50 2.65 -0.58
N VAL A 69 -14.35 2.21 -1.52
CA VAL A 69 -14.50 0.80 -1.91
C VAL A 69 -14.14 0.70 -3.38
N GLN A 70 -13.26 -0.22 -3.74
CA GLN A 70 -12.75 -0.37 -5.10
C GLN A 70 -12.98 -1.79 -5.61
N LEU A 71 -13.55 -1.92 -6.80
CA LEU A 71 -13.52 -3.19 -7.53
C LEU A 71 -12.21 -3.28 -8.30
N ILE A 72 -11.39 -4.28 -7.97
CA ILE A 72 -10.10 -4.53 -8.60
C ILE A 72 -10.23 -5.75 -9.51
N VAL A 73 -10.00 -5.53 -10.80
CA VAL A 73 -10.01 -6.58 -11.83
C VAL A 73 -8.60 -6.68 -12.38
N GLU A 74 -8.01 -7.86 -12.24
CA GLU A 74 -6.62 -8.13 -12.64
C GLU A 74 -6.57 -9.42 -13.47
N GLU A 75 -5.57 -9.55 -14.31
CA GLU A 75 -5.28 -10.80 -15.02
C GLU A 75 -4.85 -11.89 -14.02
N LYS A 76 -4.97 -13.16 -14.40
CA LYS A 76 -4.59 -14.27 -13.54
C LYS A 76 -3.11 -14.19 -13.13
N GLN A 77 -2.24 -13.82 -14.07
CA GLN A 77 -0.86 -13.48 -13.80
C GLN A 77 -0.74 -11.95 -13.71
N HIS A 78 -0.55 -11.41 -12.53
CA HIS A 78 -0.41 -9.98 -12.29
C HIS A 78 0.63 -9.69 -11.21
N ILE A 79 1.16 -8.49 -11.23
CA ILE A 79 2.06 -8.00 -10.19
C ILE A 79 1.21 -7.59 -8.99
N GLU A 80 1.31 -8.32 -7.89
CA GLU A 80 0.59 -7.97 -6.66
C GLU A 80 1.18 -6.71 -6.02
N ARG A 81 2.52 -6.66 -5.95
CA ARG A 81 3.22 -5.57 -5.24
C ARG A 81 4.66 -5.41 -5.72
N ILE A 82 5.10 -4.16 -5.75
CA ILE A 82 6.52 -3.79 -5.84
C ILE A 82 6.98 -3.40 -4.42
N ARG A 83 8.16 -3.86 -4.03
CA ARG A 83 8.83 -3.43 -2.81
C ARG A 83 10.19 -2.85 -3.17
N VAL A 84 10.45 -1.62 -2.74
CA VAL A 84 11.77 -0.99 -2.89
C VAL A 84 12.32 -0.71 -1.50
N LYS A 85 13.57 -1.14 -1.26
CA LYS A 85 14.30 -0.92 -0.01
C LYS A 85 15.63 -0.26 -0.33
N THR A 86 15.97 0.82 0.35
CA THR A 86 17.31 1.40 0.30
C THR A 86 18.25 0.56 1.15
N LEU A 87 19.34 0.07 0.55
CA LEU A 87 20.39 -0.71 1.22
C LEU A 87 21.58 0.17 1.62
N ALA A 88 21.94 1.12 0.75
CA ALA A 88 23.01 2.09 0.99
C ALA A 88 22.69 3.42 0.34
N ILE A 89 23.32 4.50 0.79
CA ILE A 89 23.11 5.86 0.25
C ILE A 89 24.36 6.46 -0.40
N ASN A 90 25.54 5.83 -0.22
CA ASN A 90 26.81 6.29 -0.83
C ASN A 90 27.74 5.09 -1.14
N PRO A 91 27.77 4.56 -2.40
CA PRO A 91 26.82 4.84 -3.47
C PRO A 91 25.39 4.44 -3.12
N ALA A 92 24.42 4.99 -3.81
CA ALA A 92 23.03 4.62 -3.59
C ALA A 92 22.77 3.21 -4.14
N VAL A 93 22.36 2.30 -3.25
CA VAL A 93 21.98 0.93 -3.60
C VAL A 93 20.57 0.67 -3.10
N ILE A 94 19.72 0.18 -3.99
CA ILE A 94 18.35 -0.23 -3.67
C ILE A 94 18.15 -1.72 -3.97
N SER A 95 17.29 -2.38 -3.22
CA SER A 95 16.74 -3.69 -3.56
C SER A 95 15.33 -3.51 -4.07
N VAL A 96 15.01 -4.11 -5.21
CA VAL A 96 13.69 -4.12 -5.82
C VAL A 96 13.17 -5.55 -5.87
N ASP A 97 12.08 -5.82 -5.15
CA ASP A 97 11.35 -7.07 -5.20
C ASP A 97 10.02 -6.84 -5.93
N VAL A 98 9.72 -7.69 -6.92
CA VAL A 98 8.44 -7.72 -7.60
C VAL A 98 7.72 -8.99 -7.19
N ILE A 99 6.57 -8.85 -6.55
CA ILE A 99 5.80 -9.92 -5.94
C ILE A 99 4.55 -10.15 -6.76
N GLY A 100 4.28 -11.40 -7.07
CA GLY A 100 3.09 -11.87 -7.78
C GLY A 100 3.21 -13.36 -8.05
N ASP A 101 2.10 -14.01 -8.41
CA ASP A 101 2.08 -15.44 -8.63
C ASP A 101 2.49 -15.78 -10.07
N SER A 102 3.44 -16.70 -10.20
CA SER A 102 3.89 -17.25 -11.50
C SER A 102 4.29 -16.19 -12.53
N LEU A 103 4.94 -15.09 -12.09
CA LEU A 103 5.39 -14.02 -12.98
C LEU A 103 6.51 -14.50 -13.91
N GLU A 104 6.38 -14.20 -15.21
CA GLU A 104 7.38 -14.49 -16.24
C GLU A 104 7.97 -13.20 -16.79
N ALA A 105 9.27 -13.22 -17.11
CA ALA A 105 9.99 -12.14 -17.80
C ALA A 105 9.80 -10.75 -17.13
N VAL A 106 9.97 -10.69 -15.81
CA VAL A 106 9.83 -9.44 -15.07
C VAL A 106 11.00 -8.51 -15.36
N THR A 107 10.69 -7.28 -15.77
CA THR A 107 11.64 -6.19 -15.88
C THR A 107 11.26 -5.03 -15.00
N VAL A 108 12.24 -4.25 -14.56
CA VAL A 108 12.02 -3.03 -13.78
C VAL A 108 12.77 -1.86 -14.41
N SER A 109 12.11 -0.69 -14.39
CA SER A 109 12.74 0.58 -14.74
C SER A 109 12.69 1.51 -13.54
N ILE A 110 13.82 2.14 -13.22
CA ILE A 110 13.88 3.20 -12.21
C ILE A 110 14.00 4.53 -12.93
N CYS A 111 13.04 5.42 -12.67
CA CYS A 111 12.91 6.68 -13.39
C CYS A 111 13.00 7.89 -12.46
N ASP A 112 13.69 8.94 -12.92
CA ASP A 112 13.53 10.29 -12.42
C ASP A 112 12.67 11.08 -13.43
N ARG A 113 11.39 11.21 -13.14
CA ARG A 113 10.39 11.75 -14.09
C ARG A 113 10.41 10.95 -15.41
N SER A 114 10.85 11.56 -16.51
CA SER A 114 10.96 10.93 -17.83
C SER A 114 12.34 10.31 -18.10
N HIS A 115 13.32 10.48 -17.21
CA HIS A 115 14.67 9.98 -17.40
C HIS A 115 14.85 8.61 -16.75
N ILE A 116 15.24 7.61 -17.54
CA ILE A 116 15.49 6.24 -17.05
C ILE A 116 16.91 6.20 -16.46
N LEU A 117 17.01 5.86 -15.18
CA LEU A 117 18.27 5.67 -14.45
C LEU A 117 18.75 4.21 -14.51
N TYR A 118 17.80 3.29 -14.60
CA TYR A 118 18.06 1.85 -14.70
C TYR A 118 16.92 1.18 -15.43
N GLU A 119 17.26 0.16 -16.23
CA GLU A 119 16.32 -0.77 -16.85
C GLU A 119 16.96 -2.17 -16.89
N GLY A 120 16.26 -3.16 -16.35
CA GLY A 120 16.79 -4.53 -16.27
C GLY A 120 15.97 -5.43 -15.35
N GLU A 121 16.59 -6.48 -14.83
CA GLU A 121 15.97 -7.40 -13.88
C GLU A 121 15.78 -6.77 -12.50
N PRO A 122 14.74 -7.18 -11.71
CA PRO A 122 14.64 -6.82 -10.30
C PRO A 122 15.80 -7.41 -9.50
N GLY A 123 16.11 -6.81 -8.34
CA GLY A 123 17.20 -7.21 -7.47
C GLY A 123 17.94 -6.03 -6.88
N GLU A 124 19.24 -6.19 -6.61
CA GLU A 124 20.07 -5.11 -6.11
C GLU A 124 20.53 -4.21 -7.26
N ILE A 125 20.24 -2.93 -7.18
CA ILE A 125 20.50 -1.93 -8.20
C ILE A 125 21.33 -0.80 -7.60
N THR A 126 22.48 -0.52 -8.21
CA THR A 126 23.30 0.64 -7.87
C THR A 126 22.92 1.81 -8.77
N LEU A 127 22.56 2.93 -8.17
CA LEU A 127 22.16 4.14 -8.89
C LEU A 127 23.25 5.22 -8.70
N GLN A 128 23.55 5.91 -9.80
CA GLN A 128 24.55 6.98 -9.81
C GLN A 128 23.85 8.35 -9.76
N GLN A 129 24.49 9.32 -9.09
CA GLN A 129 24.07 10.72 -9.08
C GLN A 129 22.60 10.94 -8.68
N VAL A 130 22.13 10.22 -7.66
CA VAL A 130 20.79 10.37 -7.12
C VAL A 130 20.73 11.44 -6.03
N GLN A 131 19.58 12.11 -5.95
CA GLN A 131 19.23 12.96 -4.82
C GLN A 131 18.50 12.15 -3.77
N LEU A 132 18.99 12.18 -2.52
CA LEU A 132 18.32 11.49 -1.42
C LEU A 132 17.04 12.23 -1.04
N TRP A 133 16.05 11.45 -0.59
CA TRP A 133 14.85 11.98 0.01
C TRP A 133 15.14 12.54 1.42
N SER A 134 14.66 13.73 1.72
CA SER A 134 14.60 14.27 3.07
C SER A 134 13.29 15.00 3.30
N ASP A 135 13.03 15.40 4.54
CA ASP A 135 11.88 16.25 4.91
C ASP A 135 11.93 17.62 4.25
N GLU A 136 13.12 18.18 4.02
CA GLU A 136 13.31 19.46 3.33
C GLU A 136 13.18 19.32 1.79
N THR A 137 13.63 18.18 1.26
CA THR A 137 13.62 17.87 -0.18
C THR A 137 13.07 16.46 -0.41
N PRO A 138 11.73 16.28 -0.45
CA PRO A 138 11.10 14.97 -0.54
C PRO A 138 11.16 14.42 -1.98
N LYS A 139 12.38 14.18 -2.47
CA LYS A 139 12.63 13.66 -3.82
C LYS A 139 12.10 12.25 -3.96
N LEU A 140 11.25 12.04 -4.97
CA LEU A 140 10.73 10.73 -5.33
C LEU A 140 11.24 10.29 -6.70
N TYR A 141 11.42 8.99 -6.83
CA TYR A 141 11.69 8.23 -8.04
C TYR A 141 10.54 7.29 -8.29
N THR A 142 10.31 6.89 -9.53
CA THR A 142 9.28 5.92 -9.90
C THR A 142 9.93 4.59 -10.28
N CYS A 143 9.54 3.52 -9.63
CA CYS A 143 9.82 2.15 -10.06
C CYS A 143 8.64 1.66 -10.90
N ILE A 144 8.92 1.23 -12.14
CA ILE A 144 7.95 0.63 -13.04
C ILE A 144 8.35 -0.83 -13.20
N ALA A 145 7.50 -1.74 -12.74
CA ALA A 145 7.68 -3.17 -12.97
C ALA A 145 6.73 -3.63 -14.07
N LYS A 146 7.24 -4.43 -14.98
CA LYS A 146 6.48 -5.02 -16.10
C LYS A 146 6.67 -6.52 -16.13
N CYS A 147 5.60 -7.22 -16.42
CA CYS A 147 5.62 -8.60 -16.87
C CYS A 147 4.82 -8.73 -18.18
N LYS A 148 4.67 -9.93 -18.70
CA LYS A 148 3.99 -10.16 -19.98
C LYS A 148 2.55 -9.61 -20.03
N THR A 149 1.86 -9.61 -18.92
CA THR A 149 0.40 -9.35 -18.80
C THR A 149 0.06 -8.11 -17.99
N ASP A 150 1.03 -7.52 -17.26
CA ASP A 150 0.76 -6.45 -16.32
C ASP A 150 1.91 -5.45 -16.19
N GLU A 151 1.58 -4.22 -15.80
CA GLU A 151 2.50 -3.14 -15.45
C GLU A 151 2.04 -2.49 -14.16
N LYS A 152 2.95 -2.36 -13.19
CA LYS A 152 2.67 -1.66 -11.94
C LYS A 152 3.73 -0.60 -11.66
N ARG A 153 3.33 0.48 -10.99
CA ARG A 153 4.19 1.63 -10.66
C ARG A 153 4.18 1.88 -9.17
N LEU A 154 5.33 2.28 -8.64
CA LEU A 154 5.54 2.67 -7.25
C LEU A 154 6.46 3.88 -7.18
N ASP A 155 6.00 4.96 -6.55
CA ASP A 155 6.87 6.08 -6.21
C ASP A 155 7.57 5.83 -4.88
N PHE A 156 8.87 6.08 -4.81
CA PHE A 156 9.69 5.84 -3.63
C PHE A 156 10.78 6.89 -3.46
N GLY A 157 11.18 7.11 -2.21
CA GLY A 157 12.33 7.96 -1.87
C GLY A 157 13.54 7.12 -1.47
N ILE A 158 14.72 7.48 -1.94
CA ILE A 158 15.99 6.85 -1.53
C ILE A 158 16.45 7.52 -0.25
N ARG A 159 16.38 6.79 0.88
CA ARG A 159 16.75 7.31 2.20
C ARG A 159 17.20 6.19 3.13
N LYS A 160 18.10 6.51 4.04
CA LYS A 160 18.50 5.65 5.16
C LYS A 160 17.75 6.10 6.40
N LEU A 161 17.08 5.18 7.08
CA LEU A 161 16.41 5.42 8.36
C LEU A 161 17.13 4.62 9.45
N GLU A 162 17.48 5.28 10.53
CA GLU A 162 18.14 4.67 11.68
C GLU A 162 17.48 5.17 12.98
N TRP A 163 17.43 4.30 13.98
CA TRP A 163 16.96 4.64 15.32
C TRP A 163 18.09 4.43 16.33
N SER A 164 18.32 5.43 17.15
CA SER A 164 19.26 5.38 18.25
C SER A 164 18.57 5.81 19.54
N ALA A 165 18.87 5.12 20.64
CA ALA A 165 18.36 5.52 21.95
C ALA A 165 18.90 6.90 22.38
N GLU A 166 20.08 7.27 21.88
CA GLU A 166 20.73 8.54 22.21
C GLU A 166 20.31 9.68 21.30
N LYS A 167 20.14 9.42 19.99
CA LYS A 167 19.90 10.43 18.96
C LYS A 167 18.48 10.42 18.39
N GLY A 168 17.63 9.45 18.78
CA GLY A 168 16.29 9.31 18.21
C GLY A 168 16.31 8.84 16.76
N LEU A 169 15.47 9.46 15.93
CA LEU A 169 15.37 9.17 14.50
C LEU A 169 16.44 9.91 13.70
N LEU A 170 17.18 9.15 12.89
CA LEU A 170 18.09 9.72 11.90
C LEU A 170 17.57 9.42 10.49
N VAL A 171 17.59 10.42 9.63
CA VAL A 171 17.34 10.29 8.19
C VAL A 171 18.61 10.72 7.46
N ASN A 172 19.18 9.81 6.67
CA ASN A 172 20.46 10.01 6.00
C ASN A 172 21.55 10.48 6.97
N GLU A 173 21.61 9.82 8.16
CA GLU A 173 22.59 10.10 9.23
C GLU A 173 22.40 11.45 9.96
N LYS A 174 21.37 12.25 9.58
CA LYS A 174 21.00 13.51 10.22
C LYS A 174 19.85 13.29 11.20
N GLU A 175 19.98 13.78 12.41
CA GLU A 175 18.94 13.75 13.43
C GLU A 175 17.72 14.58 13.01
N ILE A 176 16.51 13.98 13.17
CA ILE A 176 15.23 14.63 12.87
C ILE A 176 14.33 14.62 14.07
N LEU A 177 13.83 15.80 14.42
CA LEU A 177 12.81 15.96 15.45
C LEU A 177 11.41 15.77 14.85
N LEU A 178 10.73 14.69 15.25
CA LEU A 178 9.34 14.45 14.88
C LEU A 178 8.41 15.35 15.71
N ARG A 179 7.58 16.11 15.02
CA ARG A 179 6.51 16.93 15.61
C ARG A 179 5.18 16.45 15.06
N GLY A 180 4.22 16.20 15.94
CA GLY A 180 2.93 15.67 15.53
C GLY A 180 1.85 15.88 16.56
N GLY A 181 0.63 15.65 16.16
CA GLY A 181 -0.56 15.65 17.01
C GLY A 181 -1.51 14.53 16.62
N CYS A 182 -2.49 14.27 17.46
CA CYS A 182 -3.55 13.31 17.18
C CYS A 182 -4.71 14.03 16.47
N SER A 183 -5.17 13.45 15.36
CA SER A 183 -6.41 13.86 14.71
C SER A 183 -7.42 12.73 14.89
N HIS A 184 -8.54 13.02 15.51
CA HIS A 184 -9.63 12.09 15.72
C HIS A 184 -10.77 12.40 14.76
N HIS A 185 -11.46 11.35 14.30
CA HIS A 185 -12.71 11.52 13.58
C HIS A 185 -13.76 12.02 14.54
N ASP A 186 -14.27 13.20 14.33
CA ASP A 186 -15.31 13.85 15.10
C ASP A 186 -16.50 14.27 14.23
N HIS A 187 -16.73 13.58 13.15
CA HIS A 187 -17.95 13.73 12.38
C HIS A 187 -19.11 13.25 13.23
N GLY A 188 -19.38 14.03 14.24
CA GLY A 188 -20.55 13.86 15.03
C GLY A 188 -21.73 14.42 14.28
N VAL A 189 -22.62 13.57 13.82
CA VAL A 189 -23.93 13.88 13.25
C VAL A 189 -23.85 14.47 11.86
#